data_0cf689fb0a5631ac32f630c948f17d19
#
_entry.id   0cf689fb0a5631ac32f630c948f17d19
#
_cell.length_a   1.000
_cell.length_b   1.000
_cell.length_c   1.000
_cell.angle_alpha   90.00
_cell.angle_beta   90.00
_cell.angle_gamma   90.00
#
_symmetry.space_group_name_H-M   'P 1'
#
loop_
_entity.id
_entity.type
_entity.pdbx_description
1 polymer ?
#
loop_
_entity_poly.entity_id
_entity_poly.type
_entity_poly.pdbx_seq_one_letter_code
_entity_poly.pdbx_strand_id
1 'polypeptide(L)'
;MTYLTYDDIQLVPSFSGVKSRQGIKLHTKLSKNYGILIPIVGSPMDTVCELDMAKKLAELGGVGCIHRFLPIEEQADIVNNLHKWIYSETDLAEKWGVMYDDWHTEQRMVPIMAAIGVQEDDKDRANSLVMSGANVLLIDVAHGDHQNVIDMIHWCKKNLPSHVDIIAGNIATADAAERLQEAGADGLRVGIGGGSLCTTRIKTGFGVPNVSCLEDVAAVAEVPVMADGGIRSSGDISKALAVGADNVMLGSLLAGTLESPGQLIEKHISLYKRYRGSASLETKTAHGQAERNIEGESTVIPFKGGVKYIIKGLTDGIRSAFSYAGASDINHYHPNYVKVTNSGINEAKPHLL
;
A
#
# COMPACT_ATOMS: atom_id res chain seq x y z
N MET A 1 -13.58 5.93 24.73
CA MET A 1 -13.76 5.35 23.38
C MET A 1 -12.89 4.12 23.26
N THR A 2 -13.35 3.05 22.60
CA THR A 2 -12.54 1.84 22.33
C THR A 2 -12.11 1.89 20.87
N TYR A 3 -10.82 1.90 20.62
CA TYR A 3 -10.25 1.86 19.26
C TYR A 3 -10.06 0.41 18.81
N LEU A 4 -10.35 0.10 17.54
CA LEU A 4 -10.49 -1.22 16.98
C LEU A 4 -9.39 -1.53 15.95
N THR A 5 -8.92 -2.79 15.97
CA THR A 5 -8.08 -3.38 14.91
C THR A 5 -8.91 -4.30 14.00
N TYR A 6 -8.32 -4.86 12.95
CA TYR A 6 -9.01 -5.83 12.09
C TYR A 6 -9.48 -7.08 12.83
N ASP A 7 -8.80 -7.48 13.91
CA ASP A 7 -9.20 -8.64 14.71
C ASP A 7 -10.42 -8.34 15.60
N ASP A 8 -10.70 -7.08 15.91
CA ASP A 8 -11.81 -6.69 16.79
C ASP A 8 -13.16 -6.66 16.09
N ILE A 9 -13.19 -6.79 14.77
CA ILE A 9 -14.42 -6.68 13.97
C ILE A 9 -14.64 -7.89 13.07
N GLN A 10 -15.93 -8.13 12.73
CA GLN A 10 -16.35 -9.09 11.70
C GLN A 10 -17.42 -8.42 10.85
N LEU A 11 -17.28 -8.53 9.51
CA LEU A 11 -18.26 -7.98 8.58
C LEU A 11 -19.55 -8.79 8.61
N VAL A 12 -20.68 -8.08 8.52
CA VAL A 12 -22.00 -8.71 8.54
C VAL A 12 -22.48 -8.92 7.11
N PRO A 13 -22.82 -10.17 6.71
CA PRO A 13 -23.32 -10.41 5.37
C PRO A 13 -24.68 -9.77 5.12
N SER A 14 -24.90 -9.32 3.89
CA SER A 14 -26.15 -8.73 3.43
C SER A 14 -26.80 -9.57 2.34
N PHE A 15 -28.06 -9.26 1.99
CA PHE A 15 -28.68 -9.84 0.83
C PHE A 15 -27.85 -9.58 -0.43
N SER A 16 -27.63 -10.62 -1.23
CA SER A 16 -26.81 -10.55 -2.42
C SER A 16 -27.56 -10.95 -3.69
N GLY A 17 -27.63 -10.04 -4.66
CA GLY A 17 -28.06 -10.30 -6.02
C GLY A 17 -26.92 -10.66 -6.98
N VAL A 18 -25.68 -10.79 -6.49
CA VAL A 18 -24.49 -11.09 -7.29
C VAL A 18 -24.55 -12.52 -7.81
N LYS A 19 -24.70 -12.68 -9.14
CA LYS A 19 -24.81 -13.99 -9.79
C LYS A 19 -23.48 -14.73 -9.92
N SER A 20 -22.37 -13.98 -10.07
CA SER A 20 -21.03 -14.55 -10.24
C SER A 20 -19.97 -13.63 -9.63
N ARG A 21 -19.07 -14.20 -8.83
CA ARG A 21 -17.92 -13.49 -8.26
C ARG A 21 -16.93 -13.03 -9.34
N GLN A 22 -16.89 -13.68 -10.50
CA GLN A 22 -16.01 -13.31 -11.61
C GLN A 22 -16.36 -11.96 -12.24
N GLY A 23 -17.63 -11.54 -12.18
CA GLY A 23 -18.10 -10.25 -12.67
C GLY A 23 -17.88 -9.08 -11.72
N ILE A 24 -17.37 -9.33 -10.51
CA ILE A 24 -17.11 -8.26 -9.52
C ILE A 24 -15.89 -7.48 -9.93
N LYS A 25 -16.05 -6.17 -10.08
CA LYS A 25 -15.00 -5.22 -10.43
C LYS A 25 -14.26 -4.80 -9.16
N LEU A 26 -12.91 -4.88 -9.16
CA LEU A 26 -12.06 -4.51 -8.03
C LEU A 26 -11.26 -3.22 -8.29
N HIS A 27 -11.48 -2.57 -9.44
CA HIS A 27 -10.80 -1.31 -9.74
C HIS A 27 -11.17 -0.24 -8.71
N THR A 28 -10.20 0.59 -8.38
CA THR A 28 -10.31 1.61 -7.35
C THR A 28 -9.35 2.77 -7.61
N LYS A 29 -9.46 3.82 -6.83
CA LYS A 29 -8.52 4.95 -6.86
C LYS A 29 -7.22 4.62 -6.11
N LEU A 30 -6.10 5.01 -6.71
CA LEU A 30 -4.78 5.05 -6.07
C LEU A 30 -4.54 6.43 -5.45
N SER A 31 -4.82 7.46 -6.22
CA SER A 31 -4.71 8.87 -5.88
C SER A 31 -5.76 9.67 -6.64
N LYS A 32 -5.76 10.98 -6.52
CA LYS A 32 -6.76 11.87 -7.12
C LYS A 32 -6.96 11.63 -8.62
N ASN A 33 -5.87 11.47 -9.37
CA ASN A 33 -5.89 11.37 -10.83
C ASN A 33 -5.59 9.96 -11.36
N TYR A 34 -5.17 9.02 -10.51
CA TYR A 34 -4.77 7.67 -10.92
C TYR A 34 -5.61 6.59 -10.26
N GLY A 35 -5.96 5.58 -11.07
CA GLY A 35 -6.66 4.37 -10.59
C GLY A 35 -5.81 3.12 -10.74
N ILE A 36 -6.26 2.03 -10.11
CA ILE A 36 -5.67 0.68 -10.18
C ILE A 36 -6.76 -0.37 -10.37
N LEU A 37 -6.44 -1.47 -11.06
CA LEU A 37 -7.40 -2.55 -11.39
C LEU A 37 -7.75 -3.42 -10.18
N ILE A 38 -6.87 -3.52 -9.21
CA ILE A 38 -7.07 -4.22 -7.93
C ILE A 38 -6.59 -3.33 -6.78
N PRO A 39 -7.21 -3.34 -5.61
CA PRO A 39 -6.91 -2.43 -4.50
C PRO A 39 -5.61 -2.81 -3.75
N ILE A 40 -4.53 -3.12 -4.46
CA ILE A 40 -3.29 -3.63 -3.86
C ILE A 40 -2.09 -2.80 -4.33
N VAL A 41 -1.34 -2.28 -3.35
CA VAL A 41 -0.08 -1.54 -3.53
C VAL A 41 1.06 -2.26 -2.80
N GLY A 42 2.21 -2.43 -3.46
CA GLY A 42 3.43 -2.97 -2.85
C GLY A 42 4.15 -1.91 -2.01
N SER A 43 4.50 -2.26 -0.77
CA SER A 43 5.15 -1.34 0.18
C SER A 43 6.57 -0.95 -0.27
N PRO A 44 7.00 0.33 -0.06
CA PRO A 44 8.33 0.83 -0.43
C PRO A 44 9.41 0.35 0.55
N MET A 45 9.64 -0.95 0.57
CA MET A 45 10.63 -1.61 1.43
C MET A 45 11.66 -2.35 0.55
N ASP A 46 12.92 -2.26 0.92
CA ASP A 46 14.05 -2.86 0.20
C ASP A 46 14.09 -4.39 0.17
N THR A 47 13.14 -5.03 0.84
CA THR A 47 12.90 -6.47 0.83
C THR A 47 11.50 -6.84 0.32
N VAL A 48 10.78 -5.87 -0.25
CA VAL A 48 9.42 -6.06 -0.77
C VAL A 48 9.30 -5.64 -2.22
N CYS A 49 9.65 -4.39 -2.57
CA CYS A 49 9.32 -3.84 -3.88
C CYS A 49 10.48 -3.08 -4.54
N GLU A 50 11.01 -3.67 -5.59
CA GLU A 50 11.85 -3.09 -6.62
C GLU A 50 11.28 -3.44 -8.01
N LEU A 51 12.10 -3.40 -9.07
CA LEU A 51 11.66 -3.52 -10.46
C LEU A 51 10.79 -4.76 -10.74
N ASP A 52 11.22 -5.95 -10.30
CA ASP A 52 10.51 -7.20 -10.63
C ASP A 52 9.14 -7.29 -9.95
N MET A 53 9.05 -6.86 -8.69
CA MET A 53 7.79 -6.79 -7.97
C MET A 53 6.87 -5.73 -8.60
N ALA A 54 7.40 -4.55 -8.93
CA ALA A 54 6.62 -3.48 -9.54
C ALA A 54 6.05 -3.89 -10.91
N LYS A 55 6.87 -4.53 -11.76
CA LYS A 55 6.41 -5.12 -13.03
C LYS A 55 5.29 -6.13 -12.81
N LYS A 56 5.51 -7.08 -11.90
CA LYS A 56 4.52 -8.13 -11.66
C LYS A 56 3.22 -7.61 -11.08
N LEU A 57 3.27 -6.62 -10.18
CA LEU A 57 2.06 -5.97 -9.68
C LEU A 57 1.32 -5.22 -10.79
N ALA A 58 2.02 -4.50 -11.67
CA ALA A 58 1.41 -3.84 -12.83
C ALA A 58 0.73 -4.83 -13.78
N GLU A 59 1.35 -5.97 -14.09
CA GLU A 59 0.73 -7.06 -14.86
C GLU A 59 -0.57 -7.57 -14.21
N LEU A 60 -0.61 -7.61 -12.89
CA LEU A 60 -1.75 -8.13 -12.13
C LEU A 60 -2.81 -7.06 -11.84
N GLY A 61 -2.54 -5.80 -12.20
CA GLY A 61 -3.46 -4.67 -12.05
C GLY A 61 -3.31 -3.87 -10.77
N GLY A 62 -2.27 -4.15 -9.98
CA GLY A 62 -1.86 -3.37 -8.81
C GLY A 62 -0.68 -2.44 -9.13
N VAL A 63 -0.07 -1.85 -8.11
CA VAL A 63 1.09 -0.95 -8.21
C VAL A 63 2.16 -1.32 -7.21
N GLY A 64 3.43 -1.30 -7.64
CA GLY A 64 4.57 -1.38 -6.74
C GLY A 64 5.14 0.01 -6.46
N CYS A 65 5.39 0.34 -5.20
CA CYS A 65 6.09 1.56 -4.84
C CYS A 65 7.59 1.29 -4.71
N ILE A 66 8.40 1.93 -5.55
CA ILE A 66 9.87 1.80 -5.52
C ILE A 66 10.40 2.55 -4.30
N HIS A 67 11.14 1.87 -3.43
CA HIS A 67 11.63 2.42 -2.17
C HIS A 67 12.76 3.44 -2.34
N ARG A 68 12.93 4.33 -1.37
CA ARG A 68 13.92 5.42 -1.35
C ARG A 68 15.26 5.08 -0.68
N PHE A 69 15.46 3.83 -0.28
CA PHE A 69 16.70 3.37 0.36
C PHE A 69 17.80 3.02 -0.64
N LEU A 70 17.85 3.74 -1.74
CA LEU A 70 18.83 3.64 -2.83
C LEU A 70 19.41 5.03 -3.10
N PRO A 71 20.61 5.12 -3.68
CA PRO A 71 21.06 6.34 -4.34
C PRO A 71 20.01 6.86 -5.32
N ILE A 72 19.97 8.17 -5.53
CA ILE A 72 18.96 8.81 -6.40
C ILE A 72 18.99 8.21 -7.79
N GLU A 73 20.18 8.05 -8.35
CA GLU A 73 20.41 7.52 -9.70
C GLU A 73 19.91 6.07 -9.83
N GLU A 74 20.18 5.22 -8.85
CA GLU A 74 19.73 3.81 -8.87
C GLU A 74 18.22 3.70 -8.80
N GLN A 75 17.57 4.48 -7.93
CA GLN A 75 16.12 4.51 -7.84
C GLN A 75 15.50 5.04 -9.13
N ALA A 76 16.07 6.10 -9.72
CA ALA A 76 15.65 6.67 -10.99
C ALA A 76 15.81 5.68 -12.15
N ASP A 77 16.89 4.90 -12.18
CA ASP A 77 17.12 3.84 -13.17
C ASP A 77 16.06 2.72 -13.07
N ILE A 78 15.69 2.32 -11.85
CA ILE A 78 14.61 1.34 -11.66
C ILE A 78 13.29 1.89 -12.21
N VAL A 79 12.96 3.15 -11.91
CA VAL A 79 11.75 3.82 -12.40
C VAL A 79 11.77 3.92 -13.93
N ASN A 80 12.89 4.33 -14.55
CA ASN A 80 13.05 4.42 -15.99
C ASN A 80 12.90 3.05 -16.68
N ASN A 81 13.45 1.99 -16.09
CA ASN A 81 13.32 0.63 -16.62
C ASN A 81 11.88 0.12 -16.49
N LEU A 82 11.17 0.46 -15.40
CA LEU A 82 9.75 0.16 -15.23
C LEU A 82 8.91 0.92 -16.27
N HIS A 83 9.17 2.22 -16.44
CA HIS A 83 8.50 3.06 -17.43
C HIS A 83 8.66 2.51 -18.84
N LYS A 84 9.91 2.25 -19.28
CA LYS A 84 10.18 1.69 -20.60
C LYS A 84 9.46 0.36 -20.81
N TRP A 85 9.47 -0.51 -19.81
CA TRP A 85 8.81 -1.81 -19.89
C TRP A 85 7.29 -1.65 -19.99
N ILE A 86 6.63 -0.82 -19.19
CA ILE A 86 5.18 -0.58 -19.25
C ILE A 86 4.75 -0.12 -20.65
N TYR A 87 5.51 0.80 -21.26
CA TYR A 87 5.15 1.33 -22.56
C TYR A 87 5.62 0.47 -23.75
N SER A 88 6.41 -0.57 -23.52
CA SER A 88 6.74 -1.59 -24.53
C SER A 88 5.71 -2.73 -24.58
N GLU A 89 4.92 -2.93 -23.54
CA GLU A 89 3.93 -4.01 -23.39
C GLU A 89 2.54 -3.53 -23.86
N THR A 90 2.23 -3.80 -25.14
CA THR A 90 0.93 -3.39 -25.74
C THR A 90 -0.27 -3.97 -25.03
N ASP A 91 -0.22 -5.24 -24.61
CA ASP A 91 -1.30 -5.92 -23.88
C ASP A 91 -1.56 -5.28 -22.51
N LEU A 92 -0.52 -4.74 -21.87
CA LEU A 92 -0.63 -4.04 -20.61
C LEU A 92 -1.37 -2.72 -20.77
N ALA A 93 -0.97 -1.93 -21.79
CA ALA A 93 -1.63 -0.66 -22.10
C ALA A 93 -3.11 -0.85 -22.46
N GLU A 94 -3.46 -1.91 -23.22
CA GLU A 94 -4.85 -2.26 -23.54
C GLU A 94 -5.63 -2.66 -22.30
N LYS A 95 -5.08 -3.53 -21.46
CA LYS A 95 -5.69 -3.97 -20.21
C LYS A 95 -6.02 -2.81 -19.26
N TRP A 96 -5.10 -1.85 -19.15
CA TRP A 96 -5.31 -0.66 -18.33
C TRP A 96 -6.24 0.35 -19.03
N GLY A 97 -6.21 0.42 -20.37
CA GLY A 97 -7.07 1.29 -21.17
C GLY A 97 -8.56 1.03 -20.98
N VAL A 98 -8.98 -0.24 -20.94
CA VAL A 98 -10.38 -0.63 -20.68
C VAL A 98 -10.90 -0.10 -19.34
N MET A 99 -10.05 0.01 -18.33
CA MET A 99 -10.44 0.58 -17.04
C MET A 99 -10.75 2.08 -17.13
N TYR A 100 -9.97 2.81 -17.91
CA TYR A 100 -10.13 4.27 -18.02
C TYR A 100 -11.39 4.69 -18.80
N ASP A 101 -11.94 3.81 -19.64
CA ASP A 101 -13.20 4.06 -20.31
C ASP A 101 -14.41 4.00 -19.35
N ASP A 102 -14.30 3.20 -18.28
CA ASP A 102 -15.30 3.13 -17.19
C ASP A 102 -15.13 4.27 -16.15
N TRP A 103 -13.97 4.91 -16.12
CA TRP A 103 -13.63 5.99 -15.19
C TRP A 103 -13.35 7.28 -15.98
N HIS A 104 -14.09 8.31 -15.80
CA HIS A 104 -13.86 9.64 -16.37
C HIS A 104 -12.59 10.30 -15.81
N THR A 105 -11.46 9.58 -15.80
CA THR A 105 -10.16 10.11 -15.41
C THR A 105 -9.46 10.72 -16.62
N GLU A 106 -8.98 11.94 -16.47
CA GLU A 106 -8.27 12.65 -17.56
C GLU A 106 -6.94 12.00 -17.95
N GLN A 107 -6.38 11.14 -17.10
CA GLN A 107 -5.06 10.53 -17.25
C GLN A 107 -5.15 9.02 -17.49
N ARG A 108 -5.07 8.60 -18.75
CA ARG A 108 -5.04 7.19 -19.18
C ARG A 108 -3.62 6.61 -19.10
N MET A 109 -2.99 6.70 -17.93
CA MET A 109 -1.60 6.25 -17.72
C MET A 109 -1.52 5.22 -16.61
N VAL A 110 -0.74 4.18 -16.84
CA VAL A 110 -0.40 3.21 -15.78
C VAL A 110 0.37 3.94 -14.67
N PRO A 111 -0.04 3.83 -13.39
CA PRO A 111 0.68 4.47 -12.31
C PRO A 111 2.08 3.89 -12.13
N ILE A 112 3.09 4.76 -12.07
CA ILE A 112 4.46 4.43 -11.71
C ILE A 112 4.78 5.17 -10.42
N MET A 113 4.83 4.42 -9.33
CA MET A 113 4.90 4.98 -7.99
C MET A 113 6.29 4.81 -7.38
N ALA A 114 6.84 5.89 -6.82
CA ALA A 114 8.12 5.88 -6.13
C ALA A 114 8.09 6.69 -4.82
N ALA A 115 8.84 6.24 -3.82
CA ALA A 115 8.91 6.88 -2.53
C ALA A 115 10.00 7.96 -2.49
N ILE A 116 9.71 9.05 -1.77
CA ILE A 116 10.64 10.12 -1.41
C ILE A 116 10.59 10.37 0.11
N GLY A 117 11.59 11.01 0.66
CA GLY A 117 11.59 11.54 2.03
C GLY A 117 11.19 13.02 2.09
N VAL A 118 11.74 13.72 3.10
CA VAL A 118 11.45 15.14 3.37
C VAL A 118 12.71 15.96 3.61
N GLN A 119 13.88 15.43 3.25
CA GLN A 119 15.15 16.14 3.35
C GLN A 119 15.37 17.00 2.10
N GLU A 120 16.40 17.86 2.13
CA GLU A 120 16.67 18.76 1.01
C GLU A 120 17.02 18.00 -0.29
N ASP A 121 17.79 16.91 -0.18
CA ASP A 121 18.15 16.03 -1.29
C ASP A 121 16.97 15.23 -1.86
N ASP A 122 15.87 15.08 -1.11
CA ASP A 122 14.65 14.46 -1.61
C ASP A 122 13.92 15.30 -2.67
N LYS A 123 14.22 16.59 -2.77
CA LYS A 123 13.74 17.46 -3.86
C LYS A 123 14.40 17.09 -5.20
N ASP A 124 15.72 16.85 -5.17
CA ASP A 124 16.46 16.38 -6.35
C ASP A 124 16.03 14.95 -6.72
N ARG A 125 15.78 14.11 -5.71
CA ARG A 125 15.20 12.77 -5.88
C ARG A 125 13.84 12.85 -6.57
N ALA A 126 12.93 13.69 -6.12
CA ALA A 126 11.61 13.87 -6.70
C ALA A 126 11.71 14.29 -8.19
N ASN A 127 12.55 15.28 -8.50
CA ASN A 127 12.80 15.70 -9.87
C ASN A 127 13.32 14.55 -10.74
N SER A 128 14.34 13.81 -10.26
CA SER A 128 14.96 12.70 -10.98
C SER A 128 13.97 11.57 -11.26
N LEU A 129 13.13 11.23 -10.27
CA LEU A 129 12.10 10.20 -10.42
C LEU A 129 11.02 10.59 -11.44
N VAL A 130 10.55 11.83 -11.39
CA VAL A 130 9.55 12.34 -12.36
C VAL A 130 10.14 12.38 -13.78
N MET A 131 11.38 12.84 -13.94
CA MET A 131 12.08 12.80 -15.24
C MET A 131 12.27 11.36 -15.75
N SER A 132 12.36 10.38 -14.87
CA SER A 132 12.46 8.95 -15.20
C SER A 132 11.11 8.28 -15.47
N GLY A 133 9.99 9.01 -15.33
CA GLY A 133 8.64 8.56 -15.67
C GLY A 133 7.75 8.23 -14.48
N ALA A 134 8.15 8.52 -13.24
CA ALA A 134 7.23 8.42 -12.10
C ALA A 134 6.12 9.48 -12.23
N ASN A 135 4.89 9.05 -12.01
CA ASN A 135 3.71 9.92 -12.06
C ASN A 135 2.92 9.94 -10.74
N VAL A 136 3.33 9.12 -9.76
CA VAL A 136 2.84 9.15 -8.38
C VAL A 136 4.04 9.12 -7.44
N LEU A 137 4.19 10.14 -6.61
CA LEU A 137 5.21 10.16 -5.55
C LEU A 137 4.58 9.92 -4.19
N LEU A 138 5.22 9.06 -3.39
CA LEU A 138 4.86 8.81 -2.00
C LEU A 138 5.85 9.49 -1.07
N ILE A 139 5.41 10.47 -0.29
CA ILE A 139 6.18 10.96 0.84
C ILE A 139 6.10 9.91 1.96
N ASP A 140 7.21 9.19 2.16
CA ASP A 140 7.29 8.01 3.04
C ASP A 140 8.07 8.34 4.32
N VAL A 141 7.34 8.67 5.38
CA VAL A 141 7.88 8.93 6.72
C VAL A 141 7.06 8.22 7.80
N ALA A 142 7.69 7.94 8.95
CA ALA A 142 7.03 7.26 10.07
C ALA A 142 5.87 8.07 10.69
N HIS A 143 5.97 9.42 10.64
CA HIS A 143 4.98 10.36 11.15
C HIS A 143 4.75 11.48 10.13
N GLY A 144 3.67 11.38 9.38
CA GLY A 144 3.34 12.28 8.27
C GLY A 144 2.74 13.61 8.70
N ASP A 145 2.18 13.71 9.89
CA ASP A 145 1.66 14.98 10.44
C ASP A 145 2.80 15.84 10.99
N HIS A 146 3.61 16.36 10.09
CA HIS A 146 4.85 17.08 10.40
C HIS A 146 5.08 18.22 9.40
N GLN A 147 5.61 19.36 9.87
CA GLN A 147 5.84 20.53 9.03
C GLN A 147 6.67 20.22 7.78
N ASN A 148 7.72 19.42 7.90
CA ASN A 148 8.56 19.06 6.75
C ASN A 148 7.77 18.30 5.66
N VAL A 149 6.73 17.54 6.02
CA VAL A 149 5.85 16.86 5.06
C VAL A 149 4.99 17.88 4.33
N ILE A 150 4.39 18.81 5.06
CA ILE A 150 3.61 19.93 4.50
C ILE A 150 4.48 20.75 3.53
N ASP A 151 5.68 21.10 3.96
CA ASP A 151 6.63 21.86 3.13
C ASP A 151 7.05 21.09 1.86
N MET A 152 7.24 19.78 1.96
CA MET A 152 7.57 18.94 0.82
C MET A 152 6.36 18.81 -0.15
N ILE A 153 5.13 18.66 0.36
CA ILE A 153 3.92 18.68 -0.50
C ILE A 153 3.85 20.01 -1.25
N HIS A 154 3.95 21.15 -0.55
CA HIS A 154 3.93 22.48 -1.19
C HIS A 154 5.03 22.62 -2.24
N TRP A 155 6.25 22.15 -1.93
CA TRP A 155 7.35 22.17 -2.88
C TRP A 155 7.05 21.33 -4.13
N CYS A 156 6.58 20.10 -3.95
CA CYS A 156 6.21 19.22 -5.07
C CYS A 156 5.11 19.84 -5.94
N LYS A 157 4.03 20.33 -5.33
CA LYS A 157 2.91 20.94 -6.07
C LYS A 157 3.31 22.21 -6.82
N LYS A 158 4.32 22.93 -6.35
CA LYS A 158 4.85 24.14 -7.01
C LYS A 158 5.83 23.83 -8.14
N ASN A 159 6.66 22.79 -7.99
CA ASN A 159 7.84 22.61 -8.86
C ASN A 159 7.71 21.41 -9.81
N LEU A 160 6.86 20.43 -9.52
CA LEU A 160 6.65 19.27 -10.39
C LEU A 160 5.49 19.50 -11.38
N PRO A 161 5.45 18.75 -12.50
CA PRO A 161 4.33 18.81 -13.43
C PRO A 161 2.99 18.50 -12.76
N SER A 162 1.93 19.16 -13.18
CA SER A 162 0.58 19.06 -12.58
C SER A 162 -0.06 17.66 -12.67
N HIS A 163 0.44 16.80 -13.56
CA HIS A 163 -0.01 15.42 -13.69
C HIS A 163 0.63 14.48 -12.66
N VAL A 164 1.60 14.94 -11.85
CA VAL A 164 2.23 14.12 -10.80
C VAL A 164 1.41 14.25 -9.54
N ASP A 165 0.87 13.12 -9.07
CA ASP A 165 0.15 13.04 -7.82
C ASP A 165 1.09 12.79 -6.63
N ILE A 166 0.76 13.40 -5.49
CA ILE A 166 1.50 13.31 -4.25
C ILE A 166 0.65 12.59 -3.20
N ILE A 167 1.03 11.37 -2.85
CA ILE A 167 0.47 10.65 -1.69
C ILE A 167 1.36 10.94 -0.49
N ALA A 168 0.77 11.25 0.65
CA ALA A 168 1.53 11.56 1.86
C ALA A 168 1.13 10.70 3.06
N GLY A 169 2.08 10.34 3.89
CA GLY A 169 1.88 9.56 5.12
C GLY A 169 3.19 9.15 5.79
N ASN A 170 3.10 8.41 6.93
CA ASN A 170 1.87 7.83 7.49
C ASN A 170 1.19 8.77 8.46
N ILE A 171 -0.12 8.79 8.43
CA ILE A 171 -0.95 9.52 9.38
C ILE A 171 -1.91 8.58 10.13
N ALA A 172 -2.53 9.06 11.19
CA ALA A 172 -3.41 8.25 12.03
C ALA A 172 -4.62 9.00 12.60
N THR A 173 -4.86 10.26 12.20
CA THR A 173 -5.94 11.11 12.75
C THR A 173 -6.61 11.91 11.64
N ALA A 174 -7.88 12.29 11.88
CA ALA A 174 -8.64 13.17 10.99
C ALA A 174 -7.94 14.53 10.80
N ASP A 175 -7.49 15.17 11.89
CA ASP A 175 -6.81 16.45 11.83
C ASP A 175 -5.54 16.41 10.95
N ALA A 176 -4.79 15.29 10.96
CA ALA A 176 -3.64 15.10 10.10
C ALA A 176 -4.06 14.97 8.63
N ALA A 177 -5.17 14.28 8.38
CA ALA A 177 -5.73 14.14 7.02
C ALA A 177 -6.13 15.50 6.45
N GLU A 178 -6.85 16.31 7.22
CA GLU A 178 -7.24 17.66 6.81
C GLU A 178 -6.00 18.52 6.48
N ARG A 179 -4.99 18.56 7.35
CA ARG A 179 -3.76 19.34 7.12
C ARG A 179 -3.01 18.92 5.86
N LEU A 180 -2.88 17.61 5.59
CA LEU A 180 -2.19 17.15 4.39
C LEU A 180 -2.98 17.44 3.10
N GLN A 181 -4.31 17.33 3.14
CA GLN A 181 -5.19 17.70 2.03
C GLN A 181 -5.13 19.21 1.74
N GLU A 182 -5.20 20.04 2.79
CA GLU A 182 -5.03 21.50 2.67
C GLU A 182 -3.67 21.87 2.07
N ALA A 183 -2.61 21.11 2.38
CA ALA A 183 -1.29 21.27 1.78
C ALA A 183 -1.24 20.85 0.30
N GLY A 184 -2.26 20.13 -0.20
CA GLY A 184 -2.37 19.70 -1.60
C GLY A 184 -2.01 18.24 -1.85
N ALA A 185 -2.04 17.36 -0.86
CA ALA A 185 -1.88 15.93 -1.07
C ALA A 185 -3.01 15.37 -1.94
N ASP A 186 -2.67 14.49 -2.87
CA ASP A 186 -3.60 13.83 -3.80
C ASP A 186 -4.01 12.41 -3.32
N GLY A 187 -3.50 11.99 -2.16
CA GLY A 187 -3.83 10.76 -1.48
C GLY A 187 -3.19 10.69 -0.10
N LEU A 188 -3.77 9.87 0.77
CA LEU A 188 -3.36 9.73 2.17
C LEU A 188 -2.95 8.29 2.47
N ARG A 189 -1.76 8.08 3.04
CA ARG A 189 -1.34 6.77 3.57
C ARG A 189 -1.57 6.73 5.07
N VAL A 190 -2.41 5.79 5.51
CA VAL A 190 -2.99 5.77 6.85
C VAL A 190 -2.60 4.51 7.61
N GLY A 191 -2.05 4.70 8.81
CA GLY A 191 -1.66 3.63 9.73
C GLY A 191 -0.30 3.86 10.36
N ILE A 192 -0.24 3.97 11.68
CA ILE A 192 1.00 4.11 12.46
C ILE A 192 1.16 2.94 13.42
N GLY A 193 2.29 2.23 13.29
CA GLY A 193 2.66 1.14 14.19
C GLY A 193 1.95 -0.19 13.93
N GLY A 194 1.19 -0.33 12.81
CA GLY A 194 0.47 -1.56 12.44
C GLY A 194 1.29 -2.58 11.65
N GLY A 195 2.48 -2.21 11.15
CA GLY A 195 3.33 -3.09 10.34
C GLY A 195 3.86 -4.30 11.12
N SER A 196 4.03 -5.44 10.45
CA SER A 196 4.45 -6.72 11.08
C SER A 196 5.85 -6.68 11.72
N LEU A 197 6.74 -5.80 11.24
CA LEU A 197 8.09 -5.57 11.78
C LEU A 197 8.22 -4.21 12.46
N CYS A 198 7.12 -3.46 12.58
CA CYS A 198 7.13 -2.12 13.18
C CYS A 198 7.16 -2.23 14.71
N THR A 199 8.11 -1.55 15.33
CA THR A 199 8.24 -1.45 16.79
C THR A 199 7.92 -0.04 17.32
N THR A 200 7.38 0.84 16.49
CA THR A 200 7.04 2.23 16.86
C THR A 200 6.19 2.29 18.13
N ARG A 201 5.12 1.48 18.22
CA ARG A 201 4.25 1.44 19.40
C ARG A 201 4.99 1.02 20.68
N ILE A 202 5.96 0.11 20.55
CA ILE A 202 6.77 -0.38 21.69
C ILE A 202 7.82 0.66 22.10
N LYS A 203 8.45 1.30 21.11
CA LYS A 203 9.56 2.24 21.33
C LYS A 203 9.11 3.63 21.76
N THR A 204 8.00 4.08 21.20
CA THR A 204 7.53 5.48 21.38
C THR A 204 6.25 5.58 22.18
N GLY A 205 5.45 4.51 22.28
CA GLY A 205 4.11 4.50 22.85
C GLY A 205 3.04 5.07 21.91
N PHE A 206 3.43 5.56 20.72
CA PHE A 206 2.49 6.13 19.73
C PHE A 206 1.99 5.09 18.73
N GLY A 207 0.74 5.24 18.33
CA GLY A 207 0.05 4.43 17.34
C GLY A 207 -1.46 4.42 17.55
N VAL A 208 -2.20 4.18 16.49
CA VAL A 208 -3.66 4.07 16.54
C VAL A 208 -4.09 2.73 15.93
N PRO A 209 -5.03 1.98 16.53
CA PRO A 209 -5.60 0.76 15.94
C PRO A 209 -6.22 1.04 14.57
N ASN A 210 -5.91 0.17 13.59
CA ASN A 210 -6.06 0.51 12.17
C ASN A 210 -7.51 0.72 11.71
N VAL A 211 -8.49 -0.02 12.25
CA VAL A 211 -9.90 0.15 11.88
C VAL A 211 -10.38 1.55 12.28
N SER A 212 -10.24 1.90 13.54
CA SER A 212 -10.67 3.23 14.02
C SER A 212 -9.88 4.36 13.38
N CYS A 213 -8.58 4.15 13.12
CA CYS A 213 -7.76 5.11 12.39
C CYS A 213 -8.30 5.38 10.97
N LEU A 214 -8.69 4.33 10.25
CA LEU A 214 -9.25 4.45 8.91
C LEU A 214 -10.62 5.11 8.91
N GLU A 215 -11.50 4.75 9.86
CA GLU A 215 -12.82 5.40 10.01
C GLU A 215 -12.69 6.90 10.28
N ASP A 216 -11.82 7.28 11.22
CA ASP A 216 -11.59 8.68 11.56
C ASP A 216 -11.08 9.49 10.37
N VAL A 217 -10.11 8.94 9.63
CA VAL A 217 -9.53 9.59 8.44
C VAL A 217 -10.52 9.60 7.28
N ALA A 218 -11.17 8.48 6.98
CA ALA A 218 -12.11 8.38 5.86
C ALA A 218 -13.31 9.30 6.00
N ALA A 219 -13.69 9.64 7.26
CA ALA A 219 -14.80 10.57 7.53
C ALA A 219 -14.53 12.01 7.05
N VAL A 220 -13.26 12.41 6.88
CA VAL A 220 -12.85 13.76 6.44
C VAL A 220 -12.06 13.74 5.12
N ALA A 221 -11.78 12.57 4.58
CA ALA A 221 -10.97 12.44 3.38
C ALA A 221 -11.74 12.86 2.12
N GLU A 222 -11.16 13.80 1.37
CA GLU A 222 -11.61 14.22 0.03
C GLU A 222 -10.77 13.61 -1.09
N VAL A 223 -9.66 12.95 -0.71
CA VAL A 223 -8.74 12.24 -1.61
C VAL A 223 -8.62 10.76 -1.19
N PRO A 224 -8.17 9.87 -2.09
CA PRO A 224 -8.10 8.44 -1.79
C PRO A 224 -7.27 8.09 -0.55
N VAL A 225 -7.77 7.12 0.21
CA VAL A 225 -7.19 6.62 1.46
C VAL A 225 -6.54 5.25 1.22
N MET A 226 -5.24 5.15 1.48
CA MET A 226 -4.46 3.92 1.43
C MET A 226 -4.25 3.36 2.83
N ALA A 227 -4.84 2.20 3.12
CA ALA A 227 -4.63 1.53 4.40
C ALA A 227 -3.26 0.84 4.46
N ASP A 228 -2.44 1.17 5.45
CA ASP A 228 -1.12 0.58 5.64
C ASP A 228 -0.95 -0.08 7.01
N GLY A 229 -0.45 -1.32 6.98
CA GLY A 229 -0.13 -2.11 8.15
C GLY A 229 -1.27 -2.98 8.69
N GLY A 230 -0.90 -4.06 9.38
CA GLY A 230 -1.82 -4.99 10.03
C GLY A 230 -2.58 -5.95 9.12
N ILE A 231 -2.38 -5.90 7.81
CA ILE A 231 -3.07 -6.71 6.81
C ILE A 231 -2.34 -8.03 6.61
N ARG A 232 -3.03 -9.16 6.86
CA ARG A 232 -2.47 -10.52 6.83
C ARG A 232 -3.27 -11.47 5.92
N SER A 233 -4.45 -11.03 5.45
CA SER A 233 -5.38 -11.86 4.69
C SER A 233 -6.27 -11.01 3.77
N SER A 234 -6.99 -11.66 2.85
CA SER A 234 -8.05 -11.02 2.07
C SER A 234 -9.20 -10.50 2.94
N GLY A 235 -9.46 -11.15 4.07
CA GLY A 235 -10.44 -10.67 5.05
C GLY A 235 -10.04 -9.34 5.68
N ASP A 236 -8.76 -9.14 6.02
CA ASP A 236 -8.27 -7.86 6.54
C ASP A 236 -8.35 -6.76 5.46
N ILE A 237 -8.05 -7.09 4.19
CA ILE A 237 -8.25 -6.16 3.06
C ILE A 237 -9.73 -5.77 2.96
N SER A 238 -10.63 -6.75 2.99
CA SER A 238 -12.07 -6.50 2.90
C SER A 238 -12.59 -5.63 4.05
N LYS A 239 -12.04 -5.81 5.26
CA LYS A 239 -12.35 -4.95 6.42
C LYS A 239 -11.82 -3.52 6.23
N ALA A 240 -10.58 -3.37 5.72
CA ALA A 240 -10.03 -2.04 5.42
C ALA A 240 -10.88 -1.28 4.40
N LEU A 241 -11.27 -1.94 3.31
CA LEU A 241 -12.16 -1.36 2.29
C LEU A 241 -13.55 -1.03 2.86
N ALA A 242 -14.11 -1.88 3.74
CA ALA A 242 -15.40 -1.67 4.37
C ALA A 242 -15.45 -0.44 5.28
N VAL A 243 -14.32 -0.04 5.86
CA VAL A 243 -14.22 1.10 6.78
C VAL A 243 -13.63 2.35 6.11
N GLY A 244 -13.60 2.38 4.76
CA GLY A 244 -13.35 3.59 4.00
C GLY A 244 -11.97 3.71 3.34
N ALA A 245 -11.16 2.64 3.32
CA ALA A 245 -9.97 2.63 2.48
C ALA A 245 -10.33 2.41 1.00
N ASP A 246 -9.67 3.11 0.09
CA ASP A 246 -9.77 2.88 -1.36
C ASP A 246 -8.84 1.75 -1.80
N ASN A 247 -7.69 1.62 -1.18
CA ASN A 247 -6.69 0.60 -1.50
C ASN A 247 -5.85 0.26 -0.26
N VAL A 248 -5.01 -0.78 -0.39
CA VAL A 248 -4.19 -1.27 0.73
C VAL A 248 -2.73 -1.40 0.33
N MET A 249 -1.82 -1.05 1.23
CA MET A 249 -0.39 -1.26 1.08
C MET A 249 0.04 -2.55 1.78
N LEU A 250 0.71 -3.43 1.03
CA LEU A 250 1.12 -4.75 1.49
C LEU A 250 2.65 -4.88 1.58
N GLY A 251 3.16 -5.23 2.76
CA GLY A 251 4.56 -5.55 3.00
C GLY A 251 4.76 -7.06 3.17
N SER A 252 4.43 -7.60 4.34
CA SER A 252 4.72 -8.99 4.73
C SER A 252 4.10 -10.05 3.80
N LEU A 253 2.93 -9.79 3.22
CA LEU A 253 2.29 -10.70 2.28
C LEU A 253 3.11 -10.87 1.00
N LEU A 254 3.72 -9.80 0.50
CA LEU A 254 4.52 -9.78 -0.73
C LEU A 254 5.99 -10.14 -0.48
N ALA A 255 6.52 -9.87 0.72
CA ALA A 255 7.87 -10.26 1.10
C ALA A 255 8.07 -11.79 1.02
N GLY A 256 9.27 -12.23 0.65
CA GLY A 256 9.62 -13.66 0.51
C GLY A 256 9.11 -14.33 -0.76
N THR A 257 8.56 -13.57 -1.71
CA THR A 257 8.18 -14.07 -3.03
C THR A 257 9.36 -14.06 -4.00
N LEU A 258 9.18 -14.69 -5.16
CA LEU A 258 10.20 -14.72 -6.22
C LEU A 258 10.60 -13.29 -6.65
N GLU A 259 9.59 -12.44 -6.81
CA GLU A 259 9.70 -11.07 -7.31
C GLU A 259 10.15 -10.05 -6.25
N SER A 260 10.09 -10.40 -4.95
CA SER A 260 10.64 -9.53 -3.90
C SER A 260 12.17 -9.47 -3.98
N PRO A 261 12.81 -8.33 -3.64
CA PRO A 261 14.26 -8.22 -3.63
C PRO A 261 14.95 -9.19 -2.69
N GLY A 262 16.26 -9.39 -2.90
CA GLY A 262 17.12 -10.22 -2.08
C GLY A 262 17.25 -11.66 -2.56
N GLN A 263 18.38 -12.26 -2.19
CA GLN A 263 18.74 -13.63 -2.58
C GLN A 263 17.99 -14.67 -1.75
N LEU A 264 17.81 -15.85 -2.34
CA LEU A 264 17.35 -17.03 -1.62
C LEU A 264 18.41 -17.49 -0.61
N ILE A 265 17.96 -17.77 0.60
CA ILE A 265 18.78 -18.29 1.69
C ILE A 265 18.35 -19.73 1.93
N GLU A 266 19.25 -20.66 1.72
CA GLU A 266 19.02 -22.07 2.02
C GLU A 266 19.31 -22.35 3.50
N LYS A 267 18.33 -22.92 4.21
CA LYS A 267 18.49 -23.40 5.58
C LYS A 267 17.90 -24.80 5.67
N HIS A 268 18.76 -25.80 5.89
CA HIS A 268 18.39 -27.22 5.83
C HIS A 268 17.76 -27.56 4.47
N ILE A 269 16.51 -28.01 4.46
CA ILE A 269 15.77 -28.40 3.24
C ILE A 269 14.79 -27.30 2.77
N SER A 270 14.83 -26.11 3.36
CA SER A 270 13.85 -25.04 3.10
C SER A 270 14.52 -23.77 2.64
N LEU A 271 13.84 -23.06 1.75
CA LEU A 271 14.27 -21.79 1.21
C LEU A 271 13.61 -20.63 1.97
N TYR A 272 14.37 -19.57 2.19
CA TYR A 272 13.96 -18.36 2.88
C TYR A 272 14.42 -17.12 2.11
N LYS A 273 13.79 -15.98 2.40
CA LYS A 273 14.29 -14.66 2.03
C LYS A 273 14.37 -13.76 3.26
N ARG A 274 15.23 -12.75 3.19
CA ARG A 274 15.31 -11.71 4.21
C ARG A 274 14.08 -10.83 4.15
N TYR A 275 13.59 -10.43 5.31
CA TYR A 275 12.52 -9.44 5.46
C TYR A 275 12.85 -8.49 6.59
N ARG A 276 12.90 -7.18 6.30
CA ARG A 276 13.28 -6.16 7.27
C ARG A 276 12.40 -4.91 7.14
N GLY A 277 12.13 -4.29 8.30
CA GLY A 277 11.39 -3.04 8.35
C GLY A 277 12.23 -1.85 7.87
N SER A 278 11.62 -0.88 7.23
CA SER A 278 12.30 0.34 6.72
C SER A 278 13.09 1.10 7.79
N ALA A 279 12.63 1.08 9.04
CA ALA A 279 13.29 1.71 10.19
C ALA A 279 14.12 0.72 11.03
N SER A 280 14.46 -0.48 10.52
CA SER A 280 15.32 -1.44 11.21
C SER A 280 16.78 -0.99 11.21
N LEU A 281 17.55 -1.45 12.22
CA LEU A 281 19.00 -1.22 12.26
C LEU A 281 19.67 -1.73 10.98
N GLU A 282 19.30 -2.93 10.54
CA GLU A 282 19.88 -3.57 9.37
C GLU A 282 19.64 -2.78 8.07
N THR A 283 18.44 -2.22 7.88
CA THR A 283 18.16 -1.35 6.72
C THR A 283 19.03 -0.09 6.79
N LYS A 284 19.09 0.56 7.95
CA LYS A 284 19.89 1.78 8.12
C LYS A 284 21.37 1.54 7.88
N THR A 285 21.92 0.47 8.45
CA THR A 285 23.34 0.10 8.25
C THR A 285 23.62 -0.25 6.80
N ALA A 286 22.75 -1.02 6.15
CA ALA A 286 22.91 -1.42 4.74
C ALA A 286 22.93 -0.22 3.78
N HIS A 287 22.26 0.87 4.15
CA HIS A 287 22.17 2.09 3.33
C HIS A 287 22.96 3.28 3.89
N GLY A 288 23.93 3.03 4.78
CA GLY A 288 24.83 4.05 5.31
C GLY A 288 24.17 5.15 6.15
N GLN A 289 22.96 4.87 6.66
CA GLN A 289 22.22 5.81 7.49
C GLN A 289 22.67 5.75 8.96
N ALA A 290 22.46 6.84 9.71
CA ALA A 290 22.78 6.88 11.12
C ALA A 290 21.98 5.84 11.92
N GLU A 291 22.66 5.11 12.82
CA GLU A 291 22.06 4.09 13.70
C GLU A 291 21.26 4.74 14.86
N ARG A 292 20.27 5.57 14.51
CA ARG A 292 19.40 6.28 15.46
C ARG A 292 17.94 6.01 15.11
N ASN A 293 17.04 6.17 16.08
CA ASN A 293 15.58 6.03 15.89
C ASN A 293 15.20 4.70 15.23
N ILE A 294 15.67 3.59 15.81
CA ILE A 294 15.38 2.24 15.32
C ILE A 294 13.98 1.86 15.79
N GLU A 295 13.04 1.74 14.84
CA GLU A 295 11.63 1.42 15.06
C GLU A 295 11.16 0.25 14.20
N GLY A 296 12.06 -0.64 13.79
CA GLY A 296 11.77 -1.84 13.02
C GLY A 296 12.72 -2.98 13.32
N GLU A 297 12.24 -4.19 13.06
CA GLU A 297 12.98 -5.45 13.20
C GLU A 297 13.36 -6.02 11.83
N SER A 298 14.28 -6.99 11.84
CA SER A 298 14.64 -7.79 10.68
C SER A 298 14.56 -9.28 10.98
N THR A 299 14.16 -10.07 9.98
CA THR A 299 14.02 -11.52 10.10
C THR A 299 14.23 -12.21 8.76
N VAL A 300 14.18 -13.53 8.77
CA VAL A 300 14.07 -14.36 7.57
C VAL A 300 12.71 -15.03 7.56
N ILE A 301 12.08 -15.05 6.39
CA ILE A 301 10.75 -15.66 6.21
C ILE A 301 10.81 -16.74 5.13
N PRO A 302 9.95 -17.77 5.20
CA PRO A 302 9.89 -18.81 4.19
C PRO A 302 9.69 -18.22 2.79
N PHE A 303 10.33 -18.81 1.80
CA PHE A 303 10.09 -18.52 0.40
C PHE A 303 8.68 -18.95 -0.01
N LYS A 304 7.95 -18.05 -0.66
CA LYS A 304 6.51 -18.21 -0.95
C LYS A 304 6.20 -18.53 -2.41
N GLY A 305 7.23 -18.68 -3.26
CA GLY A 305 7.02 -18.83 -4.72
C GLY A 305 6.64 -17.52 -5.40
N GLY A 306 5.98 -17.60 -6.54
CA GLY A 306 5.60 -16.41 -7.33
C GLY A 306 4.46 -15.62 -6.71
N VAL A 307 4.58 -14.29 -6.69
CA VAL A 307 3.60 -13.37 -6.10
C VAL A 307 2.22 -13.45 -6.75
N LYS A 308 2.13 -13.85 -8.02
CA LYS A 308 0.86 -14.01 -8.74
C LYS A 308 -0.14 -14.93 -8.03
N TYR A 309 0.33 -15.97 -7.35
CA TYR A 309 -0.54 -16.90 -6.63
C TYR A 309 -1.10 -16.28 -5.35
N ILE A 310 -0.29 -15.43 -4.69
CA ILE A 310 -0.73 -14.67 -3.52
C ILE A 310 -1.78 -13.64 -3.93
N ILE A 311 -1.50 -12.84 -4.95
CA ILE A 311 -2.44 -11.82 -5.47
C ILE A 311 -3.73 -12.47 -5.93
N LYS A 312 -3.66 -13.60 -6.65
CA LYS A 312 -4.86 -14.33 -7.04
C LYS A 312 -5.70 -14.76 -5.84
N GLY A 313 -5.08 -15.35 -4.82
CA GLY A 313 -5.80 -15.77 -3.61
C GLY A 313 -6.43 -14.58 -2.87
N LEU A 314 -5.72 -13.44 -2.77
CA LEU A 314 -6.24 -12.22 -2.16
C LEU A 314 -7.43 -11.66 -2.94
N THR A 315 -7.32 -11.53 -4.27
CA THR A 315 -8.39 -10.99 -5.11
C THR A 315 -9.62 -11.90 -5.16
N ASP A 316 -9.44 -13.22 -5.17
CA ASP A 316 -10.53 -14.18 -5.07
C ASP A 316 -11.28 -14.06 -3.72
N GLY A 317 -10.53 -13.86 -2.62
CA GLY A 317 -11.10 -13.61 -1.29
C GLY A 317 -11.85 -12.28 -1.20
N ILE A 318 -11.31 -11.20 -1.78
CA ILE A 318 -11.98 -9.89 -1.84
C ILE A 318 -13.30 -10.00 -2.65
N ARG A 319 -13.28 -10.65 -3.82
CA ARG A 319 -14.51 -10.90 -4.60
C ARG A 319 -15.54 -11.71 -3.81
N SER A 320 -15.08 -12.68 -3.01
CA SER A 320 -15.98 -13.41 -2.12
C SER A 320 -16.63 -12.48 -1.09
N ALA A 321 -15.87 -11.60 -0.44
CA ALA A 321 -16.41 -10.64 0.52
C ALA A 321 -17.43 -9.69 -0.13
N PHE A 322 -17.14 -9.17 -1.32
CA PHE A 322 -18.06 -8.33 -2.08
C PHE A 322 -19.37 -9.08 -2.40
N SER A 323 -19.27 -10.34 -2.79
CA SER A 323 -20.45 -11.20 -3.00
C SER A 323 -21.29 -11.34 -1.74
N TYR A 324 -20.69 -11.50 -0.56
CA TYR A 324 -21.41 -11.56 0.72
C TYR A 324 -22.06 -10.23 1.11
N ALA A 325 -21.51 -9.11 0.66
CA ALA A 325 -22.08 -7.79 0.87
C ALA A 325 -23.13 -7.40 -0.20
N GLY A 326 -23.30 -8.21 -1.25
CA GLY A 326 -24.19 -7.90 -2.38
C GLY A 326 -23.61 -6.81 -3.30
N ALA A 327 -22.31 -6.51 -3.21
CA ALA A 327 -21.63 -5.47 -3.97
C ALA A 327 -21.04 -6.01 -5.28
N SER A 328 -21.22 -5.26 -6.38
CA SER A 328 -20.64 -5.56 -7.70
C SER A 328 -19.27 -4.91 -7.92
N ASP A 329 -18.96 -3.91 -7.14
CA ASP A 329 -17.74 -3.09 -7.22
C ASP A 329 -17.46 -2.40 -5.88
N ILE A 330 -16.33 -1.66 -5.80
CA ILE A 330 -15.88 -1.03 -4.57
C ILE A 330 -16.79 0.11 -4.11
N ASN A 331 -17.43 0.84 -5.04
CA ASN A 331 -18.28 1.97 -4.71
C ASN A 331 -19.60 1.54 -4.03
N HIS A 332 -19.99 0.27 -4.20
CA HIS A 332 -21.16 -0.34 -3.58
C HIS A 332 -20.81 -1.21 -2.36
N TYR A 333 -19.52 -1.26 -1.96
CA TYR A 333 -19.04 -2.11 -0.89
C TYR A 333 -19.01 -1.40 0.46
N HIS A 334 -20.15 -1.38 1.15
CA HIS A 334 -20.33 -0.73 2.46
C HIS A 334 -21.00 -1.68 3.48
N PRO A 335 -20.42 -2.87 3.75
CA PRO A 335 -21.01 -3.79 4.71
C PRO A 335 -20.90 -3.23 6.14
N ASN A 336 -21.93 -3.49 6.95
CA ASN A 336 -21.84 -3.28 8.37
C ASN A 336 -20.85 -4.26 9.02
N TYR A 337 -20.37 -3.95 10.21
CA TYR A 337 -19.57 -4.86 11.02
C TYR A 337 -20.08 -4.95 12.46
N VAL A 338 -19.72 -6.01 13.15
CA VAL A 338 -19.91 -6.20 14.58
C VAL A 338 -18.56 -6.31 15.28
N LYS A 339 -18.51 -5.88 16.54
CA LYS A 339 -17.33 -6.11 17.39
C LYS A 339 -17.35 -7.56 17.87
N VAL A 340 -16.20 -8.19 17.88
CA VAL A 340 -16.04 -9.58 18.31
C VAL A 340 -15.14 -9.69 19.52
N THR A 341 -15.36 -10.76 20.31
CA THR A 341 -14.52 -11.10 21.47
C THR A 341 -13.35 -12.00 21.02
N ASN A 342 -12.39 -12.22 21.93
CA ASN A 342 -11.32 -13.21 21.70
C ASN A 342 -11.86 -14.61 21.40
N SER A 343 -13.00 -14.99 21.97
CA SER A 343 -13.67 -16.26 21.66
C SER A 343 -14.15 -16.33 20.23
N GLY A 344 -14.75 -15.24 19.72
CA GLY A 344 -15.17 -15.14 18.31
C GLY A 344 -13.99 -15.17 17.34
N ILE A 345 -12.84 -14.60 17.71
CA ILE A 345 -11.60 -14.71 16.91
C ILE A 345 -11.10 -16.16 16.86
N ASN A 346 -11.19 -16.89 17.96
CA ASN A 346 -10.79 -18.30 17.99
C ASN A 346 -11.76 -19.20 17.22
N GLU A 347 -13.07 -18.93 17.28
CA GLU A 347 -14.09 -19.61 16.46
C GLU A 347 -13.82 -19.48 14.97
N ALA A 348 -13.31 -18.31 14.52
CA ALA A 348 -13.01 -18.03 13.12
C ALA A 348 -11.77 -18.80 12.59
N LYS A 349 -11.00 -19.49 13.43
CA LYS A 349 -9.82 -20.27 13.01
C LYS A 349 -10.26 -21.65 12.51
N PRO A 350 -9.68 -22.14 11.39
CA PRO A 350 -9.93 -23.50 10.95
C PRO A 350 -9.53 -24.50 12.04
N HIS A 351 -10.43 -25.42 12.37
CA HIS A 351 -10.13 -26.55 13.24
C HIS A 351 -9.38 -27.61 12.42
N LEU A 352 -8.06 -27.54 12.39
CA LEU A 352 -7.22 -28.59 11.80
C LEU A 352 -7.12 -29.71 12.83
N LEU A 353 -7.69 -30.88 12.50
CA LEU A 353 -7.56 -32.10 13.27
C LEU A 353 -6.16 -32.72 13.08
#